data_13ce0feaf25413e9180b53892a0e7484
#
_entry.id   13ce0feaf25413e9180b53892a0e7484
#
_cell.length_a   1.000
_cell.length_b   1.000
_cell.length_c   1.000
_cell.angle_alpha   90.00
_cell.angle_beta   90.00
_cell.angle_gamma   90.00
#
_symmetry.space_group_name_H-M   'P 1'
#
loop_
_entity.id
_entity.type
_entity.pdbx_description
1 polymer ?
#
loop_
_entity_poly.entity_id
_entity_poly.type
_entity_poly.pdbx_seq_one_letter_code
_entity_poly.pdbx_strand_id
1 'polypeptide(L)'
;HYLHRRQRQMCIRDRLFNKQNVFDDFAYAAKFLHATGIGSPETTAIEGRSNGGLLVGATMLQNPELFKVALPGVGVMDMLRFHKFTIGWAWTSDYGSPDEKDAFLNLYEYSPYHNIQDGVCYPTTLVFTSNRDDRVVPSHSYKFAARLQEAQGCENKILIRIEDRAGHGAGTPRSKQIEAISEIYGFALNEISKNKK
;
A
#
# COMPACT_ATOMS: atom_id res chain seq x y z
N HIS A 1 -5.14 -31.03 5.53
CA HIS A 1 -5.22 -30.55 6.93
C HIS A 1 -4.00 -29.73 7.40
N TYR A 2 -2.78 -29.96 6.87
CA TYR A 2 -1.56 -29.25 7.29
C TYR A 2 -1.48 -27.81 6.74
N LEU A 3 -1.91 -27.60 5.49
CA LEU A 3 -1.94 -26.28 4.85
C LEU A 3 -2.92 -25.32 5.53
N HIS A 4 -4.10 -25.81 5.96
CA HIS A 4 -5.07 -24.98 6.66
C HIS A 4 -4.62 -24.54 8.07
N ARG A 5 -3.77 -25.30 8.75
CA ARG A 5 -3.19 -24.90 10.05
C ARG A 5 -2.17 -23.76 9.90
N ARG A 6 -1.31 -23.81 8.86
CA ARG A 6 -0.35 -22.72 8.59
C ARG A 6 -1.07 -21.44 8.19
N GLN A 7 -2.09 -21.52 7.35
CA GLN A 7 -2.91 -20.37 6.96
C GLN A 7 -3.65 -19.74 8.14
N ARG A 8 -4.19 -20.55 9.06
CA ARG A 8 -4.81 -20.04 10.30
C ARG A 8 -3.78 -19.44 11.26
N GLN A 9 -2.58 -19.97 11.35
CA GLN A 9 -1.51 -19.39 12.18
C GLN A 9 -1.01 -18.06 11.63
N MET A 10 -0.90 -17.89 10.31
CA MET A 10 -0.60 -16.60 9.69
C MET A 10 -1.66 -15.55 10.07
N CYS A 11 -2.95 -15.87 9.87
CA CYS A 11 -4.03 -14.92 10.19
C CYS A 11 -4.12 -14.52 11.67
N ILE A 12 -3.65 -15.32 12.61
CA ILE A 12 -3.67 -15.01 14.05
C ILE A 12 -2.47 -14.15 14.45
N ARG A 13 -1.31 -14.32 13.79
CA ARG A 13 -0.07 -13.61 14.12
C ARG A 13 0.04 -12.22 13.48
N ASP A 14 -0.86 -11.87 12.56
CA ASP A 14 -0.74 -10.72 11.67
C ASP A 14 -1.93 -9.75 11.84
N ARG A 15 -2.64 -9.82 12.95
CA ARG A 15 -3.81 -8.97 13.25
C ARG A 15 -3.62 -8.16 14.53
N LEU A 16 -4.44 -7.13 14.68
CA LEU A 16 -4.46 -6.27 15.86
C LEU A 16 -3.04 -5.76 16.16
N PHE A 17 -2.57 -5.96 17.37
CA PHE A 17 -1.25 -5.51 17.85
C PHE A 17 -0.05 -6.21 17.16
N ASN A 18 -0.30 -7.26 16.39
CA ASN A 18 0.75 -7.94 15.63
C ASN A 18 0.76 -7.55 14.12
N LYS A 19 0.01 -6.52 13.73
CA LYS A 19 -0.11 -6.12 12.32
C LYS A 19 1.23 -5.72 11.71
N GLN A 20 2.16 -5.20 12.49
CA GLN A 20 3.50 -4.85 12.02
C GLN A 20 4.25 -6.05 11.40
N ASN A 21 4.02 -7.27 11.86
CA ASN A 21 4.64 -8.47 11.29
C ASN A 21 4.41 -8.60 9.78
N VAL A 22 3.25 -8.16 9.27
CA VAL A 22 2.95 -8.22 7.83
C VAL A 22 3.90 -7.33 7.03
N PHE A 23 4.20 -6.14 7.54
CA PHE A 23 5.09 -5.18 6.88
C PHE A 23 6.54 -5.64 6.96
N ASP A 24 6.94 -6.17 8.12
CA ASP A 24 8.27 -6.72 8.33
C ASP A 24 8.54 -7.93 7.43
N ASP A 25 7.62 -8.90 7.38
CA ASP A 25 7.73 -10.09 6.52
C ASP A 25 7.85 -9.70 5.04
N PHE A 26 7.09 -8.69 4.60
CA PHE A 26 7.14 -8.21 3.23
C PHE A 26 8.48 -7.52 2.90
N ALA A 27 8.99 -6.69 3.83
CA ALA A 27 10.31 -6.07 3.69
C ALA A 27 11.43 -7.13 3.71
N TYR A 28 11.36 -8.13 4.58
CA TYR A 28 12.32 -9.24 4.62
C TYR A 28 12.30 -10.09 3.36
N ALA A 29 11.13 -10.29 2.74
CA ALA A 29 11.05 -10.97 1.45
C ALA A 29 11.83 -10.20 0.37
N ALA A 30 11.69 -8.88 0.31
CA ALA A 30 12.47 -8.04 -0.61
C ALA A 30 13.98 -8.14 -0.32
N LYS A 31 14.39 -8.01 0.95
CA LYS A 31 15.80 -8.14 1.39
C LYS A 31 16.38 -9.50 0.99
N PHE A 32 15.59 -10.59 1.15
CA PHE A 32 16.02 -11.93 0.75
C PHE A 32 16.24 -12.03 -0.77
N LEU A 33 15.33 -11.50 -1.59
CA LEU A 33 15.48 -11.49 -3.05
C LEU A 33 16.73 -10.70 -3.48
N HIS A 34 17.00 -9.57 -2.84
CA HIS A 34 18.22 -8.79 -3.11
C HIS A 34 19.49 -9.57 -2.71
N ALA A 35 19.51 -10.15 -1.53
CA ALA A 35 20.64 -10.91 -1.03
C ALA A 35 20.97 -12.15 -1.89
N THR A 36 19.95 -12.74 -2.53
CA THR A 36 20.10 -13.90 -3.42
C THR A 36 20.39 -13.53 -4.87
N GLY A 37 20.46 -12.23 -5.20
CA GLY A 37 20.76 -11.75 -6.56
C GLY A 37 19.60 -11.86 -7.55
N ILE A 38 18.35 -12.14 -7.07
CA ILE A 38 17.15 -12.20 -7.94
C ILE A 38 16.70 -10.81 -8.35
N GLY A 39 17.01 -9.78 -7.55
CA GLY A 39 16.68 -8.39 -7.80
C GLY A 39 17.60 -7.45 -7.05
N SER A 40 17.34 -6.16 -7.18
CA SER A 40 18.01 -5.10 -6.41
C SER A 40 16.98 -4.00 -6.08
N PRO A 41 17.30 -3.08 -5.16
CA PRO A 41 16.44 -1.92 -4.92
C PRO A 41 16.05 -1.18 -6.19
N GLU A 42 16.95 -1.03 -7.15
CA GLU A 42 16.75 -0.31 -8.42
C GLU A 42 15.84 -1.06 -9.40
N THR A 43 15.59 -2.35 -9.19
CA THR A 43 14.78 -3.20 -10.08
C THR A 43 13.53 -3.76 -9.41
N THR A 44 13.33 -3.48 -8.12
CA THR A 44 12.19 -4.01 -7.37
C THR A 44 11.02 -3.04 -7.39
N ALA A 45 9.88 -3.53 -7.88
CA ALA A 45 8.59 -2.89 -7.74
C ALA A 45 7.71 -3.67 -6.77
N ILE A 46 6.91 -2.96 -5.96
CA ILE A 46 5.92 -3.56 -5.06
C ILE A 46 4.52 -3.10 -5.40
N GLU A 47 3.58 -4.03 -5.42
CA GLU A 47 2.17 -3.75 -5.69
C GLU A 47 1.28 -4.41 -4.65
N GLY A 48 0.19 -3.74 -4.32
CA GLY A 48 -0.86 -4.29 -3.47
C GLY A 48 -2.14 -3.46 -3.52
N ARG A 49 -3.28 -4.12 -3.33
CA ARG A 49 -4.60 -3.49 -3.41
C ARG A 49 -5.38 -3.70 -2.12
N SER A 50 -6.23 -2.73 -1.75
CA SER A 50 -7.07 -2.80 -0.54
C SER A 50 -6.21 -2.94 0.73
N ASN A 51 -6.34 -4.02 1.50
CA ASN A 51 -5.41 -4.36 2.59
C ASN A 51 -3.95 -4.51 2.09
N GLY A 52 -3.75 -5.02 0.85
CA GLY A 52 -2.44 -5.02 0.18
C GLY A 52 -1.95 -3.61 -0.18
N GLY A 53 -2.85 -2.65 -0.43
CA GLY A 53 -2.50 -1.25 -0.59
C GLY A 53 -1.98 -0.63 0.71
N LEU A 54 -2.58 -0.97 1.86
CA LEU A 54 -2.04 -0.63 3.18
C LEU A 54 -0.64 -1.24 3.37
N LEU A 55 -0.47 -2.52 3.03
CA LEU A 55 0.82 -3.21 3.09
C LEU A 55 1.91 -2.45 2.32
N VAL A 56 1.64 -2.13 1.06
CA VAL A 56 2.58 -1.38 0.22
C VAL A 56 2.84 0.01 0.78
N GLY A 57 1.78 0.74 1.16
CA GLY A 57 1.88 2.09 1.72
C GLY A 57 2.74 2.14 2.99
N ALA A 58 2.51 1.22 3.94
CA ALA A 58 3.29 1.18 5.17
C ALA A 58 4.74 0.74 4.92
N THR A 59 4.96 -0.33 4.14
CA THR A 59 6.29 -0.88 3.90
C THR A 59 7.20 0.09 3.13
N MET A 60 6.67 0.81 2.12
CA MET A 60 7.46 1.79 1.36
C MET A 60 7.88 3.01 2.19
N LEU A 61 7.10 3.36 3.21
CA LEU A 61 7.46 4.44 4.12
C LEU A 61 8.49 4.00 5.16
N GLN A 62 8.37 2.78 5.66
CA GLN A 62 9.26 2.21 6.66
C GLN A 62 10.62 1.77 6.08
N ASN A 63 10.68 1.40 4.80
CA ASN A 63 11.87 0.91 4.11
C ASN A 63 11.96 1.50 2.70
N PRO A 64 12.06 2.83 2.53
CA PRO A 64 12.02 3.47 1.22
C PRO A 64 13.20 3.06 0.31
N GLU A 65 14.32 2.67 0.90
CA GLU A 65 15.54 2.27 0.19
C GLU A 65 15.45 0.90 -0.50
N LEU A 66 14.44 0.09 -0.18
CA LEU A 66 14.32 -1.27 -0.74
C LEU A 66 13.65 -1.32 -2.11
N PHE A 67 13.01 -0.23 -2.54
CA PHE A 67 12.11 -0.29 -3.70
C PHE A 67 12.37 0.84 -4.68
N LYS A 68 12.39 0.52 -5.97
CA LYS A 68 12.41 1.52 -7.05
C LYS A 68 11.03 2.11 -7.28
N VAL A 69 10.00 1.25 -7.28
CA VAL A 69 8.62 1.63 -7.60
C VAL A 69 7.66 1.06 -6.56
N ALA A 70 6.72 1.87 -6.10
CA ALA A 70 5.61 1.44 -5.25
C ALA A 70 4.26 1.72 -5.92
N LEU A 71 3.38 0.73 -5.88
CA LEU A 71 2.07 0.74 -6.55
C LEU A 71 0.94 0.45 -5.54
N PRO A 72 0.69 1.34 -4.56
CA PRO A 72 -0.39 1.16 -3.59
C PRO A 72 -1.74 1.47 -4.23
N GLY A 73 -2.61 0.47 -4.34
CA GLY A 73 -3.92 0.58 -4.95
C GLY A 73 -5.07 0.49 -3.96
N VAL A 74 -6.06 1.38 -4.07
CA VAL A 74 -7.29 1.38 -3.27
C VAL A 74 -7.05 1.06 -1.80
N GLY A 75 -5.95 1.58 -1.23
CA GLY A 75 -5.42 1.19 0.07
C GLY A 75 -6.05 1.94 1.24
N VAL A 76 -6.10 1.28 2.40
CA VAL A 76 -6.55 1.89 3.66
C VAL A 76 -5.39 2.71 4.24
N MET A 77 -5.23 3.97 3.79
CA MET A 77 -4.06 4.80 4.12
C MET A 77 -4.18 5.60 5.42
N ASP A 78 -5.41 5.84 5.89
CA ASP A 78 -5.68 6.55 7.14
C ASP A 78 -6.26 5.57 8.17
N MET A 79 -5.38 5.00 8.99
CA MET A 79 -5.77 3.99 9.98
C MET A 79 -6.47 4.58 11.21
N LEU A 80 -6.52 5.90 11.34
CA LEU A 80 -7.20 6.54 12.47
C LEU A 80 -8.66 6.90 12.15
N ARG A 81 -9.08 6.78 10.87
CA ARG A 81 -10.43 7.15 10.45
C ARG A 81 -11.13 6.09 9.60
N PHE A 82 -10.47 4.98 9.25
CA PHE A 82 -11.04 3.96 8.35
C PHE A 82 -12.41 3.47 8.81
N HIS A 83 -12.62 3.29 10.12
CA HIS A 83 -13.84 2.77 10.73
C HIS A 83 -15.05 3.72 10.60
N LYS A 84 -14.81 4.99 10.23
CA LYS A 84 -15.87 6.02 10.04
C LYS A 84 -16.40 6.07 8.62
N PHE A 85 -15.83 5.27 7.70
CA PHE A 85 -16.23 5.27 6.30
C PHE A 85 -16.87 3.92 5.92
N THR A 86 -18.01 3.98 5.25
CA THR A 86 -18.70 2.85 4.62
C THR A 86 -18.66 1.55 5.46
N ILE A 87 -18.03 0.47 4.98
CA ILE A 87 -17.88 -0.81 5.69
C ILE A 87 -16.66 -0.86 6.63
N GLY A 88 -15.90 0.21 6.74
CA GLY A 88 -14.66 0.24 7.53
C GLY A 88 -14.84 -0.20 8.99
N TRP A 89 -16.00 0.06 9.58
CA TRP A 89 -16.33 -0.40 10.93
C TRP A 89 -16.13 -1.93 11.13
N ALA A 90 -16.36 -2.72 10.07
CA ALA A 90 -16.20 -4.17 10.15
C ALA A 90 -14.72 -4.62 10.22
N TRP A 91 -13.78 -3.76 9.79
CA TRP A 91 -12.35 -4.07 9.80
C TRP A 91 -11.70 -3.85 11.16
N THR A 92 -12.43 -3.31 12.14
CA THR A 92 -11.94 -3.20 13.52
C THR A 92 -11.63 -4.57 14.14
N SER A 93 -12.24 -5.64 13.64
CA SER A 93 -11.91 -7.02 14.02
C SER A 93 -10.50 -7.47 13.57
N ASP A 94 -9.94 -6.83 12.54
CA ASP A 94 -8.60 -7.12 12.00
C ASP A 94 -7.55 -6.11 12.49
N TYR A 95 -7.92 -4.83 12.58
CA TYR A 95 -6.98 -3.74 12.89
C TYR A 95 -7.07 -3.23 14.33
N GLY A 96 -8.17 -3.43 15.02
CA GLY A 96 -8.52 -2.73 16.25
C GLY A 96 -9.33 -1.45 15.98
N SER A 97 -9.96 -0.89 17.02
CA SER A 97 -10.74 0.35 16.92
C SER A 97 -9.89 1.56 17.29
N PRO A 98 -9.78 2.60 16.42
CA PRO A 98 -9.12 3.85 16.79
C PRO A 98 -9.83 4.62 17.92
N ASP A 99 -11.05 4.25 18.28
CA ASP A 99 -11.76 4.85 19.40
C ASP A 99 -11.29 4.28 20.76
N GLU A 100 -10.43 3.24 20.74
CA GLU A 100 -9.79 2.64 21.91
C GLU A 100 -8.32 3.05 21.98
N LYS A 101 -7.87 3.54 23.14
CA LYS A 101 -6.54 4.15 23.31
C LYS A 101 -5.39 3.26 22.84
N ASP A 102 -5.35 2.00 23.26
CA ASP A 102 -4.21 1.13 22.95
C ASP A 102 -4.20 0.74 21.46
N ALA A 103 -5.39 0.49 20.88
CA ALA A 103 -5.52 0.25 19.46
C ALA A 103 -5.19 1.50 18.63
N PHE A 104 -5.58 2.70 19.10
CA PHE A 104 -5.19 3.96 18.45
C PHE A 104 -3.67 4.10 18.36
N LEU A 105 -2.95 3.89 19.46
CA LEU A 105 -1.49 3.99 19.46
C LEU A 105 -0.85 2.99 18.50
N ASN A 106 -1.28 1.74 18.52
CA ASN A 106 -0.81 0.72 17.60
C ASN A 106 -1.11 1.06 16.12
N LEU A 107 -2.32 1.56 15.84
CA LEU A 107 -2.71 1.98 14.49
C LEU A 107 -1.90 3.19 14.00
N TYR A 108 -1.60 4.13 14.88
CA TYR A 108 -0.80 5.31 14.58
C TYR A 108 0.61 4.93 14.14
N GLU A 109 1.24 3.92 14.75
CA GLU A 109 2.60 3.48 14.45
C GLU A 109 2.80 3.07 12.98
N TYR A 110 1.78 2.48 12.36
CA TYR A 110 1.89 2.04 10.97
C TYR A 110 0.93 2.72 9.99
N SER A 111 0.14 3.69 10.42
CA SER A 111 -0.80 4.40 9.56
C SER A 111 -0.06 5.15 8.44
N PRO A 112 -0.18 4.77 7.15
CA PRO A 112 0.65 5.36 6.10
C PRO A 112 0.53 6.88 6.04
N TYR A 113 -0.68 7.40 6.05
CA TYR A 113 -0.93 8.86 5.97
C TYR A 113 -0.25 9.65 7.08
N HIS A 114 -0.17 9.11 8.30
CA HIS A 114 0.36 9.80 9.48
C HIS A 114 1.87 9.62 9.66
N ASN A 115 2.47 8.67 8.96
CA ASN A 115 3.90 8.37 9.06
C ASN A 115 4.73 8.87 7.87
N ILE A 116 4.16 9.70 6.99
CA ILE A 116 4.92 10.38 5.95
C ILE A 116 5.78 11.46 6.59
N GLN A 117 7.09 11.39 6.38
CA GLN A 117 8.08 12.33 6.89
C GLN A 117 8.56 13.27 5.78
N ASP A 118 8.71 14.55 6.10
CA ASP A 118 9.19 15.55 5.16
C ASP A 118 10.67 15.33 4.82
N GLY A 119 11.01 15.51 3.55
CA GLY A 119 12.39 15.44 3.07
C GLY A 119 12.95 14.03 2.90
N VAL A 120 12.18 12.99 3.18
CA VAL A 120 12.59 11.61 2.88
C VAL A 120 12.44 11.34 1.38
N CYS A 121 13.43 10.67 0.79
CA CYS A 121 13.38 10.24 -0.60
C CYS A 121 12.59 8.93 -0.70
N TYR A 122 11.32 9.02 -0.99
CA TYR A 122 10.44 7.87 -1.20
C TYR A 122 10.60 7.28 -2.60
N PRO A 123 10.29 5.97 -2.81
CA PRO A 123 10.32 5.36 -4.14
C PRO A 123 9.37 6.06 -5.10
N THR A 124 9.65 5.97 -6.39
CA THR A 124 8.70 6.40 -7.41
C THR A 124 7.37 5.71 -7.20
N THR A 125 6.31 6.49 -6.99
CA THR A 125 5.03 5.94 -6.52
C THR A 125 3.89 6.29 -7.48
N LEU A 126 3.10 5.29 -7.86
CA LEU A 126 1.81 5.48 -8.50
C LEU A 126 0.70 4.96 -7.58
N VAL A 127 0.08 5.86 -6.86
CA VAL A 127 -1.16 5.56 -6.13
C VAL A 127 -2.28 5.37 -7.14
N PHE A 128 -3.11 4.34 -7.00
CA PHE A 128 -4.27 4.20 -7.87
C PHE A 128 -5.55 3.90 -7.09
N THR A 129 -6.64 4.52 -7.53
CA THR A 129 -7.96 4.42 -6.89
C THR A 129 -9.08 4.61 -7.90
N SER A 130 -10.31 4.43 -7.46
CA SER A 130 -11.52 4.67 -8.26
C SER A 130 -12.38 5.71 -7.58
N ASN A 131 -12.96 6.63 -8.35
CA ASN A 131 -13.73 7.75 -7.78
C ASN A 131 -15.08 7.35 -7.15
N ARG A 132 -15.54 6.12 -7.38
CA ARG A 132 -16.76 5.54 -6.80
C ARG A 132 -16.47 4.30 -5.96
N ASP A 133 -15.28 4.20 -5.39
CA ASP A 133 -14.97 3.13 -4.46
C ASP A 133 -15.77 3.33 -3.17
N ASP A 134 -16.74 2.44 -2.96
CA ASP A 134 -17.64 2.44 -1.81
C ASP A 134 -17.16 1.50 -0.69
N ARG A 135 -16.08 0.76 -0.90
CA ARG A 135 -15.46 -0.11 0.09
C ARG A 135 -14.31 0.58 0.81
N VAL A 136 -13.31 1.03 0.07
CA VAL A 136 -12.22 1.88 0.57
C VAL A 136 -12.35 3.25 -0.08
N VAL A 137 -12.98 4.18 0.61
CA VAL A 137 -13.31 5.49 0.04
C VAL A 137 -12.08 6.18 -0.55
N PRO A 138 -12.21 6.84 -1.72
CA PRO A 138 -11.06 7.41 -2.45
C PRO A 138 -10.27 8.44 -1.63
N SER A 139 -10.89 9.03 -0.60
CA SER A 139 -10.24 9.99 0.29
C SER A 139 -8.97 9.45 0.96
N HIS A 140 -8.88 8.14 1.21
CA HIS A 140 -7.65 7.50 1.68
C HIS A 140 -6.50 7.73 0.70
N SER A 141 -6.72 7.40 -0.57
CA SER A 141 -5.73 7.55 -1.64
C SER A 141 -5.41 9.02 -1.94
N TYR A 142 -6.42 9.90 -1.96
CA TYR A 142 -6.22 11.33 -2.24
C TYR A 142 -5.37 12.01 -1.19
N LYS A 143 -5.70 11.82 0.09
CA LYS A 143 -4.93 12.40 1.20
C LYS A 143 -3.49 11.88 1.22
N PHE A 144 -3.34 10.56 1.07
CA PHE A 144 -2.02 9.93 1.06
C PHE A 144 -1.16 10.46 -0.09
N ALA A 145 -1.67 10.47 -1.32
CA ALA A 145 -0.94 10.95 -2.47
C ALA A 145 -0.54 12.44 -2.33
N ALA A 146 -1.47 13.31 -1.91
CA ALA A 146 -1.20 14.73 -1.74
C ALA A 146 -0.12 14.97 -0.66
N ARG A 147 -0.23 14.29 0.49
CA ARG A 147 0.76 14.43 1.56
C ARG A 147 2.14 13.88 1.16
N LEU A 148 2.15 12.77 0.42
CA LEU A 148 3.39 12.18 -0.07
C LEU A 148 4.08 13.07 -1.14
N GLN A 149 3.29 13.72 -2.01
CA GLN A 149 3.81 14.69 -2.98
C GLN A 149 4.47 15.89 -2.28
N GLU A 150 3.86 16.41 -1.23
CA GLU A 150 4.39 17.54 -0.43
C GLU A 150 5.69 17.16 0.28
N ALA A 151 5.75 15.95 0.84
CA ALA A 151 6.85 15.49 1.68
C ALA A 151 8.07 14.98 0.90
N GLN A 152 7.92 14.64 -0.39
CA GLN A 152 8.96 14.01 -1.20
C GLN A 152 10.27 14.79 -1.19
N GLY A 153 11.36 14.14 -0.73
CA GLY A 153 12.68 14.77 -0.58
C GLY A 153 13.60 14.66 -1.79
N CYS A 154 13.15 14.05 -2.90
CA CYS A 154 13.97 13.86 -4.11
C CYS A 154 13.12 13.90 -5.40
N GLU A 155 13.76 13.69 -6.56
CA GLU A 155 13.15 13.78 -7.90
C GLU A 155 12.25 12.58 -8.27
N ASN A 156 12.09 11.60 -7.37
CA ASN A 156 11.21 10.47 -7.62
C ASN A 156 9.75 10.93 -7.72
N LYS A 157 9.04 10.45 -8.72
CA LYS A 157 7.68 10.89 -9.01
C LYS A 157 6.67 10.30 -8.05
N ILE A 158 5.77 11.14 -7.57
CA ILE A 158 4.58 10.71 -6.82
C ILE A 158 3.35 11.09 -7.64
N LEU A 159 2.68 10.08 -8.19
CA LEU A 159 1.53 10.25 -9.06
C LEU A 159 0.30 9.54 -8.48
N ILE A 160 -0.87 9.99 -8.91
CA ILE A 160 -2.13 9.32 -8.62
C ILE A 160 -2.91 9.05 -9.90
N ARG A 161 -3.36 7.80 -10.07
CA ARG A 161 -4.29 7.37 -11.14
C ARG A 161 -5.68 7.19 -10.55
N ILE A 162 -6.66 7.85 -11.15
CA ILE A 162 -8.06 7.80 -10.70
C ILE A 162 -8.89 7.19 -11.81
N GLU A 163 -9.47 6.01 -11.56
CA GLU A 163 -10.42 5.39 -12.49
C GLU A 163 -11.81 6.05 -12.35
N ASP A 164 -12.31 6.58 -13.44
CA ASP A 164 -13.65 7.18 -13.45
C ASP A 164 -14.75 6.10 -13.53
N ARG A 165 -15.83 6.31 -12.77
CA ARG A 165 -17.04 5.45 -12.77
C ARG A 165 -16.75 3.97 -12.47
N ALA A 166 -15.79 3.69 -11.62
CA ALA A 166 -15.48 2.35 -11.13
C ALA A 166 -15.58 2.29 -9.61
N GLY A 167 -15.92 1.11 -9.09
CA GLY A 167 -15.93 0.81 -7.66
C GLY A 167 -14.60 0.21 -7.20
N HIS A 168 -14.64 -0.61 -6.15
CA HIS A 168 -13.43 -1.25 -5.56
C HIS A 168 -12.74 -2.29 -6.47
N GLY A 169 -13.31 -2.54 -7.65
CA GLY A 169 -12.78 -3.49 -8.63
C GLY A 169 -13.80 -4.50 -9.13
N ALA A 170 -14.73 -4.93 -8.28
CA ALA A 170 -15.82 -5.81 -8.71
C ALA A 170 -16.75 -5.09 -9.73
N GLY A 171 -17.11 -5.81 -10.81
CA GLY A 171 -18.00 -5.27 -11.85
C GLY A 171 -17.34 -4.28 -12.82
N THR A 172 -16.06 -4.00 -12.70
CA THR A 172 -15.34 -3.17 -13.67
C THR A 172 -15.25 -3.89 -15.03
N PRO A 173 -15.63 -3.26 -16.16
CA PRO A 173 -15.53 -3.85 -17.49
C PRO A 173 -14.10 -4.33 -17.80
N ARG A 174 -13.98 -5.47 -18.49
CA ARG A 174 -12.67 -6.09 -18.78
C ARG A 174 -11.73 -5.15 -19.56
N SER A 175 -12.26 -4.37 -20.48
CA SER A 175 -11.47 -3.36 -21.23
C SER A 175 -10.82 -2.35 -20.29
N LYS A 176 -11.55 -1.80 -19.34
CA LYS A 176 -11.03 -0.88 -18.33
C LYS A 176 -10.00 -1.54 -17.39
N GLN A 177 -10.20 -2.82 -17.05
CA GLN A 177 -9.20 -3.55 -16.25
C GLN A 177 -7.90 -3.72 -17.03
N ILE A 178 -7.96 -4.07 -18.32
CA ILE A 178 -6.78 -4.20 -19.17
C ILE A 178 -6.05 -2.86 -19.31
N GLU A 179 -6.78 -1.78 -19.58
CA GLU A 179 -6.23 -0.43 -19.68
C GLU A 179 -5.50 -0.04 -18.37
N ALA A 180 -6.18 -0.18 -17.22
CA ALA A 180 -5.61 0.13 -15.92
C ALA A 180 -4.33 -0.68 -15.62
N ILE A 181 -4.35 -1.99 -15.88
CA ILE A 181 -3.19 -2.86 -15.67
C ILE A 181 -2.05 -2.47 -16.60
N SER A 182 -2.34 -2.17 -17.87
CA SER A 182 -1.34 -1.75 -18.86
C SER A 182 -0.66 -0.43 -18.47
N GLU A 183 -1.43 0.54 -17.98
CA GLU A 183 -0.90 1.83 -17.50
C GLU A 183 -0.04 1.66 -16.24
N ILE A 184 -0.53 0.90 -15.24
CA ILE A 184 0.17 0.69 -13.98
C ILE A 184 1.50 -0.04 -14.20
N TYR A 185 1.49 -1.14 -14.95
CA TYR A 185 2.72 -1.90 -15.20
C TYR A 185 3.61 -1.22 -16.25
N GLY A 186 3.04 -0.52 -17.24
CA GLY A 186 3.80 0.31 -18.17
C GLY A 186 4.57 1.41 -17.45
N PHE A 187 3.94 2.05 -16.45
CA PHE A 187 4.61 3.02 -15.59
C PHE A 187 5.77 2.37 -14.82
N ALA A 188 5.53 1.25 -14.13
CA ALA A 188 6.57 0.58 -13.34
C ALA A 188 7.76 0.14 -14.20
N LEU A 189 7.51 -0.50 -15.34
CA LEU A 189 8.54 -0.95 -16.27
C LEU A 189 9.35 0.21 -16.83
N ASN A 190 8.69 1.32 -17.17
CA ASN A 190 9.38 2.52 -17.66
C ASN A 190 10.31 3.12 -16.61
N GLU A 191 9.86 3.23 -15.34
CA GLU A 191 10.69 3.80 -14.27
C GLU A 191 11.88 2.88 -13.88
N ILE A 192 11.69 1.56 -13.92
CA ILE A 192 12.78 0.59 -13.70
C ILE A 192 13.80 0.63 -14.85
N SER A 193 13.33 0.77 -16.09
CA SER A 193 14.21 0.71 -17.27
C SER A 193 15.11 1.93 -17.44
N LYS A 194 14.78 3.08 -16.85
CA LYS A 194 15.58 4.32 -16.96
C LYS A 194 16.98 4.20 -16.36
N ASN A 195 17.17 3.29 -15.41
CA ASN A 195 18.48 3.09 -14.74
C ASN A 195 19.40 2.12 -15.51
N LYS A 196 19.01 1.63 -16.69
CA LYS A 196 19.84 0.71 -17.50
C LYS A 196 20.68 1.44 -18.58
N LYS A 197 20.81 2.77 -18.47
CA LYS A 197 21.66 3.56 -19.38
C LYS A 197 22.96 3.97 -18.71
#